data_0a8f233446086d922bc8e58b32e3e647
#
_entry.id   0a8f233446086d922bc8e58b32e3e647
#
_cell.length_a   1.000
_cell.length_b   1.000
_cell.length_c   1.000
_cell.angle_alpha   90.00
_cell.angle_beta   90.00
_cell.angle_gamma   90.00
#
_symmetry.space_group_name_H-M   'P 1'
#
loop_
_entity.id
_entity.type
_entity.pdbx_description
1 polymer ?
#
loop_
_entity_poly.entity_id
_entity_poly.type
_entity_poly.pdbx_seq_one_letter_code
_entity_poly.pdbx_strand_id
1 'polypeptide(L)'
;MKRVNLIYRHPLYQKKYNALQKAEEHRKFCNHTLEHFLDVARLMYIYSVEQELSISKEVIYAAAFMHDIGRIDQIEKGIPHEMAGAALCDRILPDCGFAKEEISLIKDFILHHRIKDTGADTPLYEMLYWADNKSRNCFACAAQAECNWDRQKMNLEIDY
;
A
#
# COMPACT_ATOMS: atom_id res chain seq x y z
N MET A 1 -6.23 12.82 11.52
CA MET A 1 -6.72 11.77 10.59
C MET A 1 -7.63 10.78 11.31
N LYS A 2 -8.88 11.20 11.56
CA LYS A 2 -9.85 10.41 12.33
C LYS A 2 -10.26 9.12 11.59
N ARG A 3 -10.56 9.23 10.30
CA ARG A 3 -11.03 8.11 9.47
C ARG A 3 -9.97 7.02 9.29
N VAL A 4 -8.70 7.37 9.12
CA VAL A 4 -7.59 6.41 9.02
C VAL A 4 -7.40 5.64 10.33
N ASN A 5 -7.55 6.29 11.48
CA ASN A 5 -7.54 5.60 12.77
C ASN A 5 -8.72 4.62 12.91
N LEU A 6 -9.86 4.92 12.31
CA LEU A 6 -11.00 3.98 12.27
C LEU A 6 -10.68 2.77 11.40
N ILE A 7 -10.02 2.93 10.23
CA ILE A 7 -9.55 1.80 9.42
C ILE A 7 -8.66 0.89 10.26
N TYR A 8 -7.61 1.44 10.87
CA TYR A 8 -6.68 0.64 11.67
C TYR A 8 -7.38 -0.12 12.80
N ARG A 9 -8.38 0.50 13.45
CA ARG A 9 -9.14 -0.12 14.56
C ARG A 9 -10.30 -0.99 14.11
N HIS A 10 -10.61 -1.02 12.83
CA HIS A 10 -11.74 -1.79 12.30
C HIS A 10 -11.51 -3.30 12.53
N PRO A 11 -12.47 -4.04 13.11
CA PRO A 11 -12.27 -5.45 13.48
C PRO A 11 -11.82 -6.33 12.32
N LEU A 12 -12.40 -6.12 11.13
CA LEU A 12 -12.02 -6.88 9.93
C LEU A 12 -10.60 -6.55 9.48
N TYR A 13 -10.19 -5.26 9.53
CA TYR A 13 -8.82 -4.85 9.23
C TYR A 13 -7.83 -5.51 10.18
N GLN A 14 -8.05 -5.42 11.49
CA GLN A 14 -7.20 -6.03 12.51
C GLN A 14 -7.10 -7.54 12.35
N LYS A 15 -8.21 -8.22 12.04
CA LYS A 15 -8.20 -9.66 11.77
C LYS A 15 -7.26 -10.00 10.60
N LYS A 16 -7.37 -9.27 9.49
CA LYS A 16 -6.55 -9.48 8.28
C LYS A 16 -5.09 -9.13 8.52
N TYR A 17 -4.84 -7.99 9.17
CA TYR A 17 -3.49 -7.53 9.48
C TYR A 17 -2.76 -8.52 10.42
N ASN A 18 -3.37 -8.95 11.50
CA ASN A 18 -2.77 -9.90 12.43
C ASN A 18 -2.48 -11.27 11.76
N ALA A 19 -3.37 -11.72 10.88
CA ALA A 19 -3.14 -12.95 10.11
C ALA A 19 -1.96 -12.77 9.14
N LEU A 20 -1.84 -11.61 8.47
CA LEU A 20 -0.71 -11.29 7.60
C LEU A 20 0.61 -11.26 8.37
N GLN A 21 0.65 -10.58 9.54
CA GLN A 21 1.87 -10.54 10.37
C GLN A 21 2.32 -11.95 10.77
N LYS A 22 1.37 -12.81 11.15
CA LYS A 22 1.67 -14.20 11.49
C LYS A 22 2.17 -15.01 10.28
N ALA A 23 1.57 -14.82 9.12
CA ALA A 23 1.98 -15.51 7.89
C ALA A 23 3.38 -15.09 7.41
N GLU A 24 3.81 -13.87 7.74
CA GLU A 24 5.11 -13.30 7.36
C GLU A 24 6.16 -13.34 8.48
N GLU A 25 5.88 -13.95 9.63
CA GLU A 25 6.79 -13.98 10.80
C GLU A 25 8.21 -14.48 10.44
N HIS A 26 8.32 -15.40 9.51
CA HIS A 26 9.60 -15.97 9.05
C HIS A 26 9.98 -15.51 7.64
N ARG A 27 9.28 -14.51 7.11
CA ARG A 27 9.58 -13.97 5.78
C ARG A 27 10.88 -13.18 5.81
N LYS A 28 11.82 -13.56 4.94
CA LYS A 28 13.16 -12.97 4.86
C LYS A 28 13.17 -11.58 4.23
N PHE A 29 12.30 -11.32 3.25
CA PHE A 29 12.30 -10.10 2.43
C PHE A 29 11.02 -9.30 2.63
N CYS A 30 11.16 -7.98 2.72
CA CYS A 30 10.10 -6.99 2.53
C CYS A 30 8.75 -7.35 3.18
N ASN A 31 8.70 -7.41 4.51
CA ASN A 31 7.47 -7.67 5.25
C ASN A 31 6.50 -6.50 5.12
N HIS A 32 5.19 -6.80 5.22
CA HIS A 32 4.11 -5.82 5.11
C HIS A 32 3.66 -5.37 6.51
N THR A 33 4.58 -4.69 7.21
CA THR A 33 4.36 -4.19 8.58
C THR A 33 3.61 -2.86 8.59
N LEU A 34 3.20 -2.41 9.77
CA LEU A 34 2.59 -1.08 9.94
C LEU A 34 3.55 0.04 9.54
N GLU A 35 4.86 -0.12 9.83
CA GLU A 35 5.90 0.81 9.41
C GLU A 35 5.90 0.97 7.90
N HIS A 36 5.89 -0.14 7.15
CA HIS A 36 5.80 -0.11 5.70
C HIS A 36 4.55 0.65 5.21
N PHE A 37 3.37 0.34 5.77
CA PHE A 37 2.13 1.05 5.36
C PHE A 37 2.20 2.55 5.64
N LEU A 38 2.82 2.94 6.76
CA LEU A 38 3.03 4.35 7.10
C LEU A 38 4.06 5.02 6.19
N ASP A 39 5.12 4.33 5.81
CA ASP A 39 6.13 4.87 4.90
C ASP A 39 5.57 5.04 3.49
N VAL A 40 4.82 4.06 2.99
CA VAL A 40 4.05 4.21 1.73
C VAL A 40 3.12 5.44 1.80
N ALA A 41 2.36 5.60 2.90
CA ALA A 41 1.45 6.72 3.06
C ALA A 41 2.16 8.09 3.08
N ARG A 42 3.32 8.18 3.73
CA ARG A 42 4.15 9.40 3.79
C ARG A 42 4.70 9.75 2.41
N LEU A 43 5.26 8.75 1.71
CA LEU A 43 5.81 8.93 0.37
C LEU A 43 4.74 9.31 -0.65
N MET A 44 3.59 8.64 -0.63
CA MET A 44 2.44 9.05 -1.45
C MET A 44 2.04 10.50 -1.18
N TYR A 45 2.04 10.91 0.08
CA TYR A 45 1.67 12.30 0.43
C TYR A 45 2.73 13.30 -0.04
N ILE A 46 4.02 13.00 0.07
CA ILE A 46 5.12 13.81 -0.48
C ILE A 46 4.93 13.94 -1.99
N TYR A 47 4.80 12.82 -2.70
CA TYR A 47 4.56 12.80 -4.14
C TYR A 47 3.34 13.64 -4.55
N SER A 48 2.23 13.48 -3.82
CA SER A 48 1.00 14.24 -4.10
C SER A 48 1.20 15.76 -3.98
N VAL A 49 2.01 16.21 -3.02
CA VAL A 49 2.33 17.63 -2.83
C VAL A 49 3.26 18.13 -3.93
N GLU A 50 4.29 17.37 -4.27
CA GLU A 50 5.28 17.73 -5.30
C GLU A 50 4.68 17.78 -6.72
N GLN A 51 3.70 16.90 -6.99
CA GLN A 51 2.97 16.85 -8.26
C GLN A 51 1.68 17.71 -8.25
N GLU A 52 1.48 18.52 -7.21
CA GLU A 52 0.31 19.41 -7.05
C GLU A 52 -1.05 18.69 -7.19
N LEU A 53 -1.11 17.40 -6.78
CA LEU A 53 -2.33 16.60 -6.85
C LEU A 53 -3.31 16.99 -5.73
N SER A 54 -4.53 17.35 -6.10
CA SER A 54 -5.59 17.75 -5.15
C SER A 54 -6.28 16.54 -4.51
N ILE A 55 -5.52 15.72 -3.78
CA ILE A 55 -6.03 14.50 -3.11
C ILE A 55 -6.04 14.69 -1.59
N SER A 56 -7.14 14.31 -0.96
CA SER A 56 -7.25 14.35 0.50
C SER A 56 -6.18 13.46 1.16
N LYS A 57 -5.48 14.01 2.16
CA LYS A 57 -4.50 13.25 2.95
C LYS A 57 -5.08 11.96 3.54
N GLU A 58 -6.34 11.96 3.97
CA GLU A 58 -6.98 10.76 4.53
C GLU A 58 -7.25 9.70 3.44
N VAL A 59 -7.52 10.09 2.20
CA VAL A 59 -7.66 9.18 1.05
C VAL A 59 -6.32 8.52 0.73
N ILE A 60 -5.24 9.30 0.68
CA ILE A 60 -3.87 8.79 0.46
C ILE A 60 -3.49 7.75 1.52
N TYR A 61 -3.67 8.09 2.80
CA TYR A 61 -3.36 7.18 3.89
C TYR A 61 -4.27 5.94 3.90
N ALA A 62 -5.54 6.08 3.52
CA ALA A 62 -6.45 4.94 3.38
C ALA A 62 -5.99 3.99 2.27
N ALA A 63 -5.59 4.52 1.11
CA ALA A 63 -5.04 3.71 0.03
C ALA A 63 -3.80 2.92 0.48
N ALA A 64 -2.86 3.60 1.14
CA ALA A 64 -1.64 2.96 1.66
C ALA A 64 -1.93 1.88 2.73
N PHE A 65 -2.92 2.08 3.61
CA PHE A 65 -3.29 1.08 4.61
C PHE A 65 -4.00 -0.13 3.99
N MET A 66 -4.69 0.06 2.89
CA MET A 66 -5.50 -0.96 2.25
C MET A 66 -4.79 -1.74 1.14
N HIS A 67 -3.67 -1.21 0.57
CA HIS A 67 -3.11 -1.75 -0.67
C HIS A 67 -2.65 -3.21 -0.56
N ASP A 68 -2.00 -3.57 0.53
CA ASP A 68 -1.42 -4.89 0.74
C ASP A 68 -2.16 -5.74 1.80
N ILE A 69 -3.28 -5.22 2.38
CA ILE A 69 -4.06 -5.98 3.37
C ILE A 69 -4.68 -7.26 2.78
N GLY A 70 -4.83 -7.32 1.46
CA GLY A 70 -5.29 -8.49 0.71
C GLY A 70 -4.24 -9.59 0.57
N ARG A 71 -2.98 -9.37 0.92
CA ARG A 71 -1.90 -10.37 0.81
C ARG A 71 -2.18 -11.64 1.58
N ILE A 72 -2.86 -11.55 2.70
CA ILE A 72 -3.26 -12.75 3.44
C ILE A 72 -4.22 -13.63 2.62
N ASP A 73 -5.15 -13.04 1.87
CA ASP A 73 -6.03 -13.81 0.99
C ASP A 73 -5.28 -14.41 -0.21
N GLN A 74 -4.21 -13.75 -0.68
CA GLN A 74 -3.33 -14.33 -1.70
C GLN A 74 -2.57 -15.54 -1.15
N ILE A 75 -2.03 -15.44 0.06
CA ILE A 75 -1.28 -16.52 0.72
C ILE A 75 -2.21 -17.72 0.99
N GLU A 76 -3.39 -17.48 1.55
CA GLU A 76 -4.31 -18.54 2.00
C GLU A 76 -5.16 -19.15 0.88
N LYS A 77 -5.52 -18.32 -0.16
CA LYS A 77 -6.57 -18.68 -1.12
C LYS A 77 -6.15 -18.51 -2.59
N GLY A 78 -4.96 -17.95 -2.85
CA GLY A 78 -4.49 -17.66 -4.20
C GLY A 78 -5.20 -16.50 -4.90
N ILE A 79 -6.00 -15.71 -4.18
CA ILE A 79 -6.68 -14.54 -4.75
C ILE A 79 -5.65 -13.41 -4.89
N PRO A 80 -5.48 -12.78 -6.07
CA PRO A 80 -4.58 -11.64 -6.23
C PRO A 80 -4.84 -10.58 -5.17
N HIS A 81 -3.78 -10.13 -4.47
CA HIS A 81 -3.95 -9.29 -3.27
C HIS A 81 -4.57 -7.93 -3.58
N GLU A 82 -4.32 -7.37 -4.76
CA GLU A 82 -4.95 -6.15 -5.24
C GLU A 82 -6.47 -6.30 -5.37
N MET A 83 -6.94 -7.45 -5.85
CA MET A 83 -8.37 -7.77 -5.95
C MET A 83 -8.99 -7.97 -4.55
N ALA A 84 -8.29 -8.71 -3.70
CA ALA A 84 -8.73 -8.94 -2.32
C ALA A 84 -8.75 -7.63 -1.51
N GLY A 85 -7.74 -6.79 -1.66
CA GLY A 85 -7.66 -5.47 -1.04
C GLY A 85 -8.79 -4.54 -1.48
N ALA A 86 -9.05 -4.46 -2.79
CA ALA A 86 -10.16 -3.68 -3.34
C ALA A 86 -11.53 -4.15 -2.82
N ALA A 87 -11.75 -5.46 -2.70
CA ALA A 87 -12.98 -6.02 -2.13
C ALA A 87 -13.13 -5.70 -0.63
N LEU A 88 -12.03 -5.62 0.11
CA LEU A 88 -12.04 -5.21 1.53
C LEU A 88 -12.39 -3.73 1.71
N CYS A 89 -12.07 -2.87 0.73
CA CYS A 89 -12.45 -1.46 0.75
C CYS A 89 -13.97 -1.28 0.87
N ASP A 90 -14.75 -2.04 0.12
CA ASP A 90 -16.23 -1.96 0.16
C ASP A 90 -16.83 -2.37 1.51
N ARG A 91 -16.07 -3.08 2.35
CA ARG A 91 -16.50 -3.58 3.64
C ARG A 91 -16.00 -2.75 4.84
N ILE A 92 -14.87 -2.05 4.67
CA ILE A 92 -14.20 -1.34 5.77
C ILE A 92 -14.42 0.17 5.66
N LEU A 93 -14.25 0.73 4.47
CA LEU A 93 -14.20 2.18 4.30
C LEU A 93 -15.55 2.89 4.55
N PRO A 94 -16.73 2.31 4.20
CA PRO A 94 -18.01 2.92 4.55
C PRO A 94 -18.18 3.09 6.07
N ASP A 95 -17.80 2.09 6.86
CA ASP A 95 -17.87 2.12 8.33
C ASP A 95 -16.90 3.15 8.94
N CYS A 96 -15.87 3.55 8.17
CA CYS A 96 -14.91 4.58 8.54
C CYS A 96 -15.30 5.99 8.07
N GLY A 97 -16.44 6.13 7.37
CA GLY A 97 -16.97 7.42 6.93
C GLY A 97 -16.35 7.96 5.63
N PHE A 98 -15.84 7.09 4.75
CA PHE A 98 -15.42 7.46 3.39
C PHE A 98 -16.63 7.48 2.45
N ALA A 99 -16.69 8.51 1.59
CA ALA A 99 -17.71 8.63 0.55
C ALA A 99 -17.46 7.63 -0.60
N LYS A 100 -18.48 7.35 -1.40
CA LYS A 100 -18.39 6.39 -2.51
C LYS A 100 -17.30 6.76 -3.53
N GLU A 101 -17.17 8.04 -3.82
CA GLU A 101 -16.18 8.59 -4.75
C GLU A 101 -14.75 8.41 -4.20
N GLU A 102 -14.56 8.61 -2.89
CA GLU A 102 -13.28 8.36 -2.22
C GLU A 102 -12.92 6.87 -2.22
N ILE A 103 -13.91 6.00 -1.96
CA ILE A 103 -13.73 4.55 -1.99
C ILE A 103 -13.36 4.08 -3.40
N SER A 104 -14.02 4.60 -4.43
CA SER A 104 -13.68 4.30 -5.82
C SER A 104 -12.23 4.67 -6.13
N LEU A 105 -11.81 5.87 -5.77
CA LEU A 105 -10.44 6.34 -5.98
C LEU A 105 -9.41 5.48 -5.22
N ILE A 106 -9.69 5.11 -3.97
CA ILE A 106 -8.82 4.23 -3.18
C ILE A 106 -8.70 2.84 -3.85
N LYS A 107 -9.80 2.29 -4.35
CA LYS A 107 -9.80 1.01 -5.07
C LYS A 107 -8.99 1.10 -6.36
N ASP A 108 -9.11 2.20 -7.10
CA ASP A 108 -8.34 2.44 -8.33
C ASP A 108 -6.84 2.46 -8.03
N PHE A 109 -6.38 3.13 -7.00
CA PHE A 109 -4.98 3.05 -6.55
C PHE A 109 -4.55 1.60 -6.29
N ILE A 110 -5.36 0.85 -5.54
CA ILE A 110 -5.03 -0.53 -5.15
C ILE A 110 -4.97 -1.45 -6.38
N LEU A 111 -5.91 -1.35 -7.30
CA LEU A 111 -5.96 -2.19 -8.49
C LEU A 111 -4.81 -1.92 -9.46
N HIS A 112 -4.29 -0.69 -9.49
CA HIS A 112 -3.23 -0.30 -10.42
C HIS A 112 -1.81 -0.31 -9.82
N HIS A 113 -1.65 -0.50 -8.49
CA HIS A 113 -0.35 -0.36 -7.82
C HIS A 113 0.73 -1.37 -8.26
N ARG A 114 0.41 -2.36 -9.10
CA ARG A 114 1.38 -3.29 -9.69
C ARG A 114 1.69 -3.01 -11.15
N ILE A 115 0.98 -2.08 -11.76
CA ILE A 115 1.14 -1.75 -13.17
C ILE A 115 2.17 -0.63 -13.28
N LYS A 116 3.37 -0.95 -13.79
CA LYS A 116 4.48 0.00 -13.93
C LYS A 116 4.19 1.09 -14.96
N ASP A 117 3.43 0.76 -15.99
CA ASP A 117 3.02 1.67 -17.05
C ASP A 117 1.53 1.48 -17.29
N THR A 118 0.75 2.42 -16.82
CA THR A 118 -0.71 2.39 -16.97
C THR A 118 -1.17 2.83 -18.37
N GLY A 119 -0.23 3.27 -19.23
CA GLY A 119 -0.54 3.86 -20.55
C GLY A 119 -1.32 5.18 -20.47
N ALA A 120 -1.59 5.64 -19.26
CA ALA A 120 -2.18 6.93 -18.98
C ALA A 120 -1.08 7.82 -18.40
N ASP A 121 -0.78 8.93 -19.04
CA ASP A 121 0.11 10.01 -18.53
C ASP A 121 -0.49 10.68 -17.26
N THR A 122 -0.85 9.87 -16.27
CA THR A 122 -1.46 10.36 -15.04
C THR A 122 -0.59 9.98 -13.84
N PRO A 123 0.11 10.96 -13.26
CA PRO A 123 0.88 10.80 -12.01
C PRO A 123 0.08 10.12 -10.89
N LEU A 124 -1.24 10.22 -10.97
CA LEU A 124 -2.18 9.66 -10.01
C LEU A 124 -2.04 8.15 -9.83
N TYR A 125 -1.96 7.38 -10.93
CA TYR A 125 -1.90 5.91 -10.84
C TYR A 125 -0.50 5.39 -10.52
N GLU A 126 0.53 6.18 -10.84
CA GLU A 126 1.92 5.83 -10.52
C GLU A 126 2.26 6.03 -9.05
N MET A 127 1.55 6.93 -8.37
CA MET A 127 1.86 7.37 -7.00
C MET A 127 1.99 6.21 -6.02
N LEU A 128 1.03 5.28 -5.98
CA LEU A 128 1.09 4.14 -5.05
C LEU A 128 2.17 3.15 -5.45
N TYR A 129 2.34 2.85 -6.75
CA TYR A 129 3.42 1.98 -7.23
C TYR A 129 4.79 2.54 -6.85
N TRP A 130 5.01 3.84 -7.12
CA TRP A 130 6.25 4.53 -6.79
C TRP A 130 6.51 4.50 -5.27
N ALA A 131 5.53 4.88 -4.47
CA ALA A 131 5.66 4.94 -3.02
C ALA A 131 5.89 3.55 -2.39
N ASP A 132 5.21 2.51 -2.85
CA ASP A 132 5.45 1.14 -2.37
C ASP A 132 6.89 0.68 -2.65
N ASN A 133 7.40 0.94 -3.86
CA ASN A 133 8.79 0.61 -4.18
C ASN A 133 9.77 1.46 -3.36
N LYS A 134 9.59 2.79 -3.29
CA LYS A 134 10.50 3.71 -2.59
C LYS A 134 10.51 3.55 -1.07
N SER A 135 9.45 3.01 -0.48
CA SER A 135 9.39 2.70 0.96
C SER A 135 10.39 1.62 1.41
N ARG A 136 11.02 0.91 0.47
CA ARG A 136 11.96 -0.18 0.77
C ARG A 136 13.38 0.33 0.89
N ASN A 137 13.93 0.37 2.09
CA ASN A 137 15.29 0.84 2.39
C ASN A 137 16.34 -0.21 2.00
N CYS A 138 16.47 -0.51 0.70
CA CYS A 138 17.38 -1.55 0.20
C CYS A 138 18.85 -1.24 0.54
N PHE A 139 19.24 0.04 0.60
CA PHE A 139 20.59 0.48 0.97
C PHE A 139 21.00 0.05 2.40
N ALA A 140 20.03 -0.21 3.28
CA ALA A 140 20.26 -0.63 4.67
C ALA A 140 19.74 -2.06 4.95
N CYS A 141 19.33 -2.81 3.92
CA CYS A 141 18.73 -4.12 4.10
C CYS A 141 19.78 -5.20 4.37
N ALA A 142 19.68 -5.91 5.49
CA ALA A 142 20.57 -7.02 5.83
C ALA A 142 20.50 -8.20 4.84
N ALA A 143 19.38 -8.36 4.15
CA ALA A 143 19.15 -9.42 3.15
C ALA A 143 19.44 -8.95 1.71
N GLN A 144 20.05 -7.79 1.50
CA GLN A 144 20.28 -7.19 0.17
C GLN A 144 20.98 -8.14 -0.80
N ALA A 145 22.04 -8.83 -0.34
CA ALA A 145 22.84 -9.73 -1.18
C ALA A 145 22.06 -10.96 -1.70
N GLU A 146 20.98 -11.34 -1.02
CA GLU A 146 20.16 -12.51 -1.37
C GLU A 146 18.80 -12.09 -1.94
N CYS A 147 18.58 -10.78 -2.12
CA CYS A 147 17.31 -10.25 -2.60
C CYS A 147 17.01 -10.71 -4.03
N ASN A 148 15.75 -11.05 -4.29
CA ASN A 148 15.27 -11.44 -5.61
C ASN A 148 14.95 -10.25 -6.54
N TRP A 149 15.07 -9.01 -6.05
CA TRP A 149 15.01 -7.83 -6.90
C TRP A 149 16.33 -7.64 -7.63
N ASP A 150 16.27 -7.24 -8.89
CA ASP A 150 17.47 -6.79 -9.59
C ASP A 150 17.96 -5.46 -9.01
N ARG A 151 19.24 -5.14 -9.29
CA ARG A 151 19.87 -3.92 -8.75
C ARG A 151 19.23 -2.63 -9.26
N GLN A 152 18.57 -2.65 -10.42
CA GLN A 152 17.90 -1.46 -10.97
C GLN A 152 16.59 -1.17 -10.24
N LYS A 153 15.96 -2.20 -9.66
CA LYS A 153 14.75 -2.06 -8.85
C LYS A 153 15.04 -1.70 -7.40
N MET A 154 16.23 -2.03 -6.89
CA MET A 154 16.61 -1.76 -5.51
C MET A 154 16.82 -0.26 -5.26
N ASN A 155 16.31 0.26 -4.14
CA ASN A 155 16.63 1.60 -3.66
C ASN A 155 17.98 1.57 -2.93
N LEU A 156 19.07 1.77 -3.66
CA LEU A 156 20.43 1.75 -3.11
C LEU A 156 20.91 3.11 -2.61
N GLU A 157 20.15 4.16 -2.90
CA GLU A 157 20.39 5.55 -2.48
C GLU A 157 19.07 6.17 -2.03
N ILE A 158 19.14 7.25 -1.26
CA ILE A 158 17.96 8.05 -0.87
C ILE A 158 17.79 9.13 -1.95
N ASP A 159 16.68 9.08 -2.67
CA ASP A 159 16.40 9.95 -3.82
C ASP A 159 14.94 10.47 -3.85
N TYR A 160 14.32 10.63 -2.66
CA TYR A 160 12.93 11.08 -2.47
C TYR A 160 12.78 12.03 -1.29
#